data_72a026a7e120e7298724bc201901cdf0
#
_entry.id   72a026a7e120e7298724bc201901cdf0
#
_cell.length_a   1.000
_cell.length_b   1.000
_cell.length_c   1.000
_cell.angle_alpha   90.00
_cell.angle_beta   90.00
_cell.angle_gamma   90.00
#
_symmetry.space_group_name_H-M   'P 1'
#
loop_
_entity.id
_entity.type
_entity.pdbx_description
1 polymer ?
#
loop_
_entity_poly.entity_id
_entity_poly.type
_entity_poly.pdbx_seq_one_letter_code
_entity_poly.pdbx_strand_id
1 'polypeptide(L)'
;MPGLAIITSLLEKNSISKGKRVMSEQTMDKSRRQWLIATSVVGGAGAAAVALPLVSTFAPSEKAKAAGASVEIDIAGMQPGEMRTVEWRGKPVWIVRRTPEMLASLATVEGDLADPKSARNPKDLTPEYAQNQHRSIKPEYLVAVGICSHLGCSPITKFETGAQPSLPDNWIGGFLCPCHGSTFDLAGRVFKNKPAPDNLEVPPHMYVSDTMLIIGEDKKA
;
A
#
# COMPACT_ATOMS: atom_id res chain seq x y z
N MET A 1 -29.39 -33.73 -92.88
CA MET A 1 -28.59 -33.32 -91.74
C MET A 1 -29.52 -32.78 -90.64
N PRO A 2 -29.92 -33.59 -89.68
CA PRO A 2 -30.77 -33.15 -88.57
C PRO A 2 -29.92 -33.00 -87.29
N GLY A 3 -29.60 -31.80 -86.95
CA GLY A 3 -28.72 -31.57 -85.81
C GLY A 3 -28.84 -30.18 -85.10
N LEU A 4 -29.82 -29.37 -85.56
CA LEU A 4 -29.86 -27.98 -85.03
C LEU A 4 -31.14 -27.61 -84.28
N ALA A 5 -32.05 -28.58 -84.04
CA ALA A 5 -33.37 -28.32 -83.43
C ALA A 5 -33.46 -28.72 -81.91
N ILE A 6 -32.43 -29.24 -81.33
CA ILE A 6 -32.48 -29.76 -79.94
C ILE A 6 -31.84 -28.77 -78.93
N ILE A 7 -31.10 -27.76 -79.35
CA ILE A 7 -30.42 -26.84 -78.46
C ILE A 7 -31.27 -25.65 -78.00
N THR A 8 -32.31 -25.32 -78.73
CA THR A 8 -33.25 -24.18 -78.44
C THR A 8 -34.29 -24.52 -77.38
N SER A 9 -34.55 -25.79 -77.09
CA SER A 9 -35.58 -26.20 -76.12
C SER A 9 -35.09 -26.32 -74.67
N LEU A 10 -33.78 -26.17 -74.38
CA LEU A 10 -33.21 -26.29 -73.01
C LEU A 10 -32.91 -24.93 -72.37
N LEU A 11 -33.03 -23.83 -73.08
CA LEU A 11 -32.74 -22.48 -72.53
C LEU A 11 -33.99 -21.73 -72.00
N GLU A 12 -35.19 -22.30 -72.11
CA GLU A 12 -36.45 -21.59 -71.75
C GLU A 12 -37.06 -22.09 -70.41
N LYS A 13 -36.38 -22.88 -69.65
CA LYS A 13 -36.87 -23.38 -68.35
C LYS A 13 -36.03 -23.04 -67.16
N ASN A 14 -35.22 -21.98 -67.21
CA ASN A 14 -34.59 -21.49 -66.00
C ASN A 14 -35.05 -20.07 -65.66
N SER A 15 -36.36 -19.91 -65.58
CA SER A 15 -37.00 -18.80 -64.89
C SER A 15 -36.72 -19.00 -63.39
N ILE A 16 -35.62 -18.43 -62.93
CA ILE A 16 -35.32 -18.32 -61.54
C ILE A 16 -36.43 -17.52 -60.88
N SER A 17 -37.37 -18.24 -60.28
CA SER A 17 -38.32 -17.67 -59.34
C SER A 17 -37.48 -16.90 -58.26
N LYS A 18 -37.38 -15.60 -58.40
CA LYS A 18 -36.98 -14.69 -57.31
C LYS A 18 -38.05 -14.87 -56.23
N GLY A 19 -37.82 -15.89 -55.38
CA GLY A 19 -38.53 -16.01 -54.12
C GLY A 19 -38.24 -14.76 -53.30
N LYS A 20 -39.20 -13.83 -53.33
CA LYS A 20 -39.28 -12.78 -52.31
C LYS A 20 -39.19 -13.50 -50.96
N ARG A 21 -38.05 -13.43 -50.33
CA ARG A 21 -37.92 -13.73 -48.90
C ARG A 21 -38.79 -12.69 -48.20
N VAL A 22 -40.03 -13.00 -48.00
CA VAL A 22 -40.88 -12.29 -47.07
C VAL A 22 -40.30 -12.63 -45.73
N MET A 23 -39.49 -11.72 -45.20
CA MET A 23 -39.19 -11.74 -43.78
C MET A 23 -40.56 -11.61 -43.11
N SER A 24 -41.07 -12.73 -42.60
CA SER A 24 -42.23 -12.71 -41.75
C SER A 24 -41.87 -11.78 -40.59
N GLU A 25 -42.43 -10.63 -40.58
CA GLU A 25 -42.51 -9.75 -39.43
C GLU A 25 -43.31 -10.55 -38.39
N GLN A 26 -42.56 -11.32 -37.59
CA GLN A 26 -43.14 -12.01 -36.43
C GLN A 26 -43.62 -10.88 -35.53
N THR A 27 -44.91 -10.64 -35.56
CA THR A 27 -45.57 -9.83 -34.53
C THR A 27 -45.19 -10.44 -33.21
N MET A 28 -44.28 -9.76 -32.51
CA MET A 28 -43.79 -10.23 -31.21
C MET A 28 -45.00 -10.43 -30.30
N ASP A 29 -45.25 -11.67 -29.92
CA ASP A 29 -46.34 -12.01 -29.03
C ASP A 29 -46.20 -11.19 -27.74
N LYS A 30 -47.15 -10.33 -27.47
CA LYS A 30 -47.17 -9.42 -26.33
C LYS A 30 -47.02 -10.19 -25.00
N SER A 31 -47.58 -11.38 -24.93
CA SER A 31 -47.47 -12.28 -23.78
C SER A 31 -46.01 -12.73 -23.55
N ARG A 32 -45.33 -13.18 -24.61
CA ARG A 32 -43.92 -13.60 -24.55
C ARG A 32 -43.01 -12.47 -24.09
N ARG A 33 -43.23 -11.25 -24.61
CA ARG A 33 -42.47 -10.06 -24.21
C ARG A 33 -42.67 -9.72 -22.73
N GLN A 34 -43.91 -9.80 -22.24
CA GLN A 34 -44.23 -9.56 -20.82
C GLN A 34 -43.54 -10.57 -19.92
N TRP A 35 -43.55 -11.86 -20.27
CA TRP A 35 -42.86 -12.90 -19.52
C TRP A 35 -41.33 -12.70 -19.51
N LEU A 36 -40.75 -12.31 -20.65
CA LEU A 36 -39.31 -11.99 -20.68
C LEU A 36 -38.95 -10.78 -19.80
N ILE A 37 -39.76 -9.74 -19.80
CA ILE A 37 -39.58 -8.59 -18.91
C ILE A 37 -39.72 -9.02 -17.43
N ALA A 38 -40.77 -9.76 -17.12
CA ALA A 38 -41.01 -10.22 -15.74
C ALA A 38 -39.85 -11.09 -15.21
N THR A 39 -39.37 -12.06 -16.01
CA THR A 39 -38.23 -12.91 -15.62
C THR A 39 -36.94 -12.12 -15.52
N SER A 40 -36.72 -11.14 -16.40
CA SER A 40 -35.54 -10.26 -16.32
C SER A 40 -35.53 -9.38 -15.07
N VAL A 41 -36.71 -8.83 -14.70
CA VAL A 41 -36.85 -8.03 -13.47
C VAL A 41 -36.61 -8.89 -12.23
N VAL A 42 -37.26 -10.08 -12.16
CA VAL A 42 -37.07 -11.00 -11.00
C VAL A 42 -35.64 -11.50 -10.96
N GLY A 43 -35.03 -11.88 -12.08
CA GLY A 43 -33.66 -12.32 -12.17
C GLY A 43 -32.67 -11.20 -11.78
N GLY A 44 -32.92 -9.98 -12.24
CA GLY A 44 -32.12 -8.81 -11.86
C GLY A 44 -32.20 -8.47 -10.37
N ALA A 45 -33.42 -8.54 -9.81
CA ALA A 45 -33.63 -8.35 -8.36
C ALA A 45 -32.92 -9.43 -7.54
N GLY A 46 -33.02 -10.70 -7.98
CA GLY A 46 -32.31 -11.82 -7.36
C GLY A 46 -30.77 -11.66 -7.43
N ALA A 47 -30.25 -11.28 -8.59
CA ALA A 47 -28.83 -10.99 -8.76
C ALA A 47 -28.36 -9.84 -7.86
N ALA A 48 -29.14 -8.76 -7.77
CA ALA A 48 -28.84 -7.64 -6.89
C ALA A 48 -28.87 -8.05 -5.41
N ALA A 49 -29.85 -8.86 -5.01
CA ALA A 49 -29.97 -9.36 -3.64
C ALA A 49 -28.77 -10.22 -3.21
N VAL A 50 -28.11 -10.91 -4.13
CA VAL A 50 -26.88 -11.68 -3.86
C VAL A 50 -25.64 -10.78 -3.98
N ALA A 51 -25.57 -9.91 -4.98
CA ALA A 51 -24.41 -9.08 -5.23
C ALA A 51 -24.19 -8.01 -4.14
N LEU A 52 -25.26 -7.38 -3.63
CA LEU A 52 -25.14 -6.33 -2.62
C LEU A 52 -24.44 -6.80 -1.34
N PRO A 53 -24.87 -7.89 -0.65
CA PRO A 53 -24.16 -8.38 0.53
C PRO A 53 -22.73 -8.82 0.18
N LEU A 54 -22.49 -9.44 -0.99
CA LEU A 54 -21.16 -9.85 -1.41
C LEU A 54 -20.24 -8.63 -1.56
N VAL A 55 -20.68 -7.58 -2.26
CA VAL A 55 -19.90 -6.35 -2.43
C VAL A 55 -19.70 -5.64 -1.08
N SER A 56 -20.71 -5.65 -0.21
CA SER A 56 -20.58 -5.02 1.12
C SER A 56 -19.52 -5.69 2.01
N THR A 57 -19.14 -6.96 1.75
CA THR A 57 -18.07 -7.62 2.51
C THR A 57 -16.68 -7.02 2.23
N PHE A 58 -16.50 -6.30 1.12
CA PHE A 58 -15.28 -5.56 0.83
C PHE A 58 -15.19 -4.19 1.55
N ALA A 59 -16.29 -3.73 2.14
CA ALA A 59 -16.25 -2.52 2.96
C ALA A 59 -15.45 -2.77 4.25
N PRO A 60 -14.57 -1.84 4.66
CA PRO A 60 -13.82 -2.00 5.90
C PRO A 60 -14.76 -2.15 7.11
N SER A 61 -14.49 -3.13 7.95
CA SER A 61 -15.20 -3.30 9.23
C SER A 61 -14.92 -2.10 10.15
N GLU A 62 -15.77 -1.86 11.14
CA GLU A 62 -15.54 -0.82 12.15
C GLU A 62 -14.21 -1.04 12.92
N LYS A 63 -13.83 -2.30 13.15
CA LYS A 63 -12.53 -2.65 13.71
C LYS A 63 -11.37 -2.24 12.77
N ALA A 64 -11.51 -2.45 11.46
CA ALA A 64 -10.49 -2.03 10.49
C ALA A 64 -10.40 -0.50 10.36
N LYS A 65 -11.53 0.20 10.44
CA LYS A 65 -11.56 1.66 10.50
C LYS A 65 -10.91 2.19 11.76
N ALA A 66 -11.21 1.61 12.92
CA ALA A 66 -10.60 1.98 14.19
C ALA A 66 -9.09 1.70 14.22
N ALA A 67 -8.64 0.57 13.64
CA ALA A 67 -7.21 0.26 13.52
C ALA A 67 -6.47 1.23 12.57
N GLY A 68 -7.18 1.90 11.66
CA GLY A 68 -6.63 2.93 10.77
C GLY A 68 -6.67 4.34 11.36
N ALA A 69 -7.30 4.54 12.53
CA ALA A 69 -7.39 5.83 13.20
C ALA A 69 -6.01 6.32 13.68
N SER A 70 -5.90 7.62 13.87
CA SER A 70 -4.73 8.24 14.50
C SER A 70 -4.62 7.83 15.97
N VAL A 71 -3.39 7.79 16.47
CA VAL A 71 -3.08 7.44 17.85
C VAL A 71 -2.44 8.64 18.53
N GLU A 72 -3.05 9.10 19.63
CA GLU A 72 -2.51 10.16 20.47
C GLU A 72 -1.62 9.58 21.56
N ILE A 73 -0.46 10.19 21.79
CA ILE A 73 0.54 9.71 22.75
C ILE A 73 1.10 10.89 23.53
N ASP A 74 1.06 10.76 24.84
CA ASP A 74 1.78 11.66 25.73
C ASP A 74 3.24 11.20 25.84
N ILE A 75 4.15 12.06 25.40
CA ILE A 75 5.61 11.86 25.49
C ILE A 75 6.23 12.63 26.68
N ALA A 76 5.39 13.26 27.51
CA ALA A 76 5.85 13.87 28.75
C ALA A 76 6.54 12.80 29.62
N GLY A 77 7.64 13.18 30.21
CA GLY A 77 8.37 12.28 31.13
C GLY A 77 9.17 11.17 30.45
N MET A 78 9.20 11.05 29.12
CA MET A 78 10.17 10.17 28.46
C MET A 78 11.59 10.61 28.84
N GLN A 79 12.43 9.65 29.24
CA GLN A 79 13.84 9.95 29.56
C GLN A 79 14.70 9.91 28.30
N PRO A 80 15.80 10.69 28.23
CA PRO A 80 16.77 10.55 27.15
C PRO A 80 17.27 9.09 27.04
N GLY A 81 17.28 8.54 25.83
CA GLY A 81 17.57 7.13 25.57
C GLY A 81 16.38 6.17 25.72
N GLU A 82 15.23 6.65 26.21
CA GLU A 82 14.02 5.84 26.34
C GLU A 82 13.36 5.63 24.96
N MET A 83 12.81 4.42 24.76
CA MET A 83 11.98 4.07 23.62
C MET A 83 10.61 3.62 24.12
N ARG A 84 9.55 4.16 23.52
CA ARG A 84 8.16 3.68 23.66
C ARG A 84 7.68 3.08 22.35
N THR A 85 6.88 2.04 22.43
CA THR A 85 6.26 1.40 21.28
C THR A 85 4.75 1.53 21.37
N VAL A 86 4.12 1.96 20.29
CA VAL A 86 2.68 2.03 20.13
C VAL A 86 2.26 1.31 18.88
N GLU A 87 1.02 0.86 18.83
CA GLU A 87 0.47 0.21 17.64
C GLU A 87 -0.29 1.24 16.81
N TRP A 88 0.03 1.31 15.52
CA TRP A 88 -0.74 2.07 14.53
C TRP A 88 -0.89 1.24 13.25
N ARG A 89 -2.12 1.06 12.79
CA ARG A 89 -2.47 0.23 11.62
C ARG A 89 -1.89 -1.19 11.69
N GLY A 90 -1.84 -1.79 12.88
CA GLY A 90 -1.27 -3.12 13.07
C GLY A 90 0.25 -3.19 12.98
N LYS A 91 0.93 -2.04 12.91
CA LYS A 91 2.40 -1.93 12.87
C LYS A 91 2.92 -1.34 14.19
N PRO A 92 4.06 -1.83 14.71
CA PRO A 92 4.72 -1.19 15.83
C PRO A 92 5.35 0.13 15.37
N VAL A 93 5.02 1.22 16.05
CA VAL A 93 5.65 2.52 15.85
C VAL A 93 6.49 2.83 17.08
N TRP A 94 7.75 3.13 16.86
CA TRP A 94 8.71 3.49 17.91
C TRP A 94 8.79 5.00 18.05
N ILE A 95 8.82 5.45 19.29
CA ILE A 95 9.14 6.81 19.67
C ILE A 95 10.40 6.72 20.53
N VAL A 96 11.50 7.23 20.02
CA VAL A 96 12.80 7.21 20.71
C VAL A 96 13.18 8.62 21.09
N ARG A 97 13.37 8.89 22.38
CA ARG A 97 13.97 10.14 22.84
C ARG A 97 15.48 10.05 22.78
N ARG A 98 16.09 10.64 21.76
CA ARG A 98 17.52 10.60 21.51
C ARG A 98 18.28 11.51 22.48
N THR A 99 19.45 11.08 22.93
CA THR A 99 20.36 11.92 23.69
C THR A 99 21.15 12.86 22.76
N PRO A 100 21.80 13.90 23.29
CA PRO A 100 22.71 14.75 22.50
C PRO A 100 23.82 13.96 21.80
N GLU A 101 24.37 12.94 22.46
CA GLU A 101 25.41 12.07 21.91
C GLU A 101 24.87 11.23 20.73
N MET A 102 23.65 10.68 20.86
CA MET A 102 22.97 9.97 19.78
C MET A 102 22.73 10.88 18.57
N LEU A 103 22.40 12.14 18.79
CA LEU A 103 22.22 13.11 17.72
C LEU A 103 23.55 13.45 17.04
N ALA A 104 24.59 13.66 17.81
CA ALA A 104 25.93 13.99 17.28
C ALA A 104 26.49 12.83 16.43
N SER A 105 26.22 11.57 16.79
CA SER A 105 26.70 10.40 16.05
C SER A 105 26.11 10.27 14.64
N LEU A 106 24.92 10.84 14.36
CA LEU A 106 24.27 10.74 13.06
C LEU A 106 25.10 11.32 11.92
N ALA A 107 25.87 12.37 12.17
CA ALA A 107 26.73 13.00 11.18
C ALA A 107 27.96 12.14 10.83
N THR A 108 28.44 11.33 11.79
CA THR A 108 29.71 10.56 11.63
C THR A 108 29.56 9.39 10.65
N VAL A 109 28.35 8.87 10.45
CA VAL A 109 28.07 7.70 9.60
C VAL A 109 27.41 8.03 8.27
N GLU A 110 27.21 9.29 7.95
CA GLU A 110 26.49 9.69 6.73
C GLU A 110 27.09 9.07 5.45
N GLY A 111 28.43 8.93 5.41
CA GLY A 111 29.13 8.29 4.31
C GLY A 111 28.87 6.78 4.17
N ASP A 112 28.44 6.11 5.23
CA ASP A 112 28.22 4.66 5.27
C ASP A 112 26.75 4.27 5.02
N LEU A 113 25.86 5.24 4.90
CA LEU A 113 24.44 5.03 4.68
C LEU A 113 24.10 4.86 3.20
N ALA A 114 23.12 3.99 2.92
CA ALA A 114 22.65 3.74 1.54
C ALA A 114 21.78 4.90 1.01
N ASP A 115 21.02 5.56 1.91
CA ASP A 115 20.16 6.69 1.58
C ASP A 115 20.14 7.71 2.74
N PRO A 116 21.23 8.49 2.90
CA PRO A 116 21.36 9.42 4.03
C PRO A 116 20.32 10.55 4.02
N LYS A 117 19.79 10.90 2.84
CA LYS A 117 18.83 11.99 2.67
C LYS A 117 17.38 11.53 2.52
N SER A 118 17.11 10.24 2.65
CA SER A 118 15.79 9.64 2.41
C SER A 118 15.20 10.02 1.03
N ALA A 119 16.06 10.02 0.01
CA ALA A 119 15.71 10.40 -1.35
C ALA A 119 15.12 9.24 -2.18
N ARG A 120 15.30 7.99 -1.72
CA ARG A 120 14.66 6.81 -2.32
C ARG A 120 13.23 6.72 -1.83
N ASN A 121 12.24 6.65 -2.67
CA ASN A 121 10.83 6.54 -2.30
C ASN A 121 10.36 7.57 -1.23
N PRO A 122 10.67 8.86 -1.39
CA PRO A 122 10.41 9.84 -0.33
C PRO A 122 8.93 9.97 0.02
N LYS A 123 8.02 9.77 -0.95
CA LYS A 123 6.57 9.98 -0.74
C LYS A 123 5.92 8.92 0.14
N ASP A 124 6.44 7.69 0.10
CA ASP A 124 5.82 6.54 0.75
C ASP A 124 6.48 6.19 2.10
N LEU A 125 7.76 6.54 2.27
CA LEU A 125 8.55 6.13 3.43
C LEU A 125 8.93 7.26 4.38
N THR A 126 8.96 8.49 3.91
CA THR A 126 9.40 9.64 4.73
C THR A 126 8.66 10.89 4.32
N PRO A 127 7.78 11.44 5.15
CA PRO A 127 7.12 12.71 4.90
C PRO A 127 8.12 13.84 4.66
N GLU A 128 7.75 14.82 3.84
CA GLU A 128 8.63 15.92 3.43
C GLU A 128 9.27 16.66 4.61
N TYR A 129 8.51 16.91 5.67
CA TYR A 129 8.99 17.56 6.89
C TYR A 129 10.03 16.74 7.67
N ALA A 130 10.13 15.44 7.41
CA ALA A 130 11.09 14.54 8.03
C ALA A 130 12.26 14.15 7.08
N GLN A 131 12.34 14.73 5.87
CA GLN A 131 13.46 14.54 4.94
C GLN A 131 14.68 15.37 5.33
N ASN A 132 15.13 15.17 6.55
CA ASN A 132 16.30 15.83 7.13
C ASN A 132 17.25 14.81 7.76
N GLN A 133 18.41 15.23 8.25
CA GLN A 133 19.42 14.36 8.85
C GLN A 133 18.88 13.56 10.04
N HIS A 134 17.95 14.11 10.79
CA HIS A 134 17.37 13.50 11.98
C HIS A 134 16.16 12.63 11.67
N ARG A 135 15.60 12.73 10.45
CA ARG A 135 14.36 12.10 10.00
C ARG A 135 13.20 12.32 10.99
N SER A 136 13.06 13.55 11.44
CA SER A 136 12.06 13.92 12.45
C SER A 136 11.72 15.41 12.38
N ILE A 137 10.57 15.79 12.95
CA ILE A 137 10.16 17.18 13.17
C ILE A 137 11.01 17.81 14.28
N LYS A 138 11.08 17.12 15.44
CA LYS A 138 11.92 17.52 16.57
C LYS A 138 13.15 16.59 16.59
N PRO A 139 14.39 17.09 16.47
CA PRO A 139 15.59 16.26 16.42
C PRO A 139 15.71 15.26 17.57
N GLU A 140 15.27 15.60 18.76
CA GLU A 140 15.34 14.75 19.94
C GLU A 140 14.41 13.53 19.89
N TYR A 141 13.35 13.54 19.04
CA TYR A 141 12.41 12.44 18.94
C TYR A 141 12.45 11.79 17.56
N LEU A 142 12.79 10.50 17.51
CA LEU A 142 12.56 9.69 16.32
C LEU A 142 11.17 9.04 16.42
N VAL A 143 10.38 9.16 15.37
CA VAL A 143 9.12 8.43 15.20
C VAL A 143 9.28 7.56 13.96
N ALA A 144 9.34 6.24 14.12
CA ALA A 144 9.57 5.32 13.01
C ALA A 144 8.79 4.02 13.18
N VAL A 145 8.37 3.44 12.08
CA VAL A 145 7.77 2.10 12.06
C VAL A 145 8.86 1.07 12.31
N GLY A 146 8.70 0.25 13.34
CA GLY A 146 9.65 -0.78 13.77
C GLY A 146 9.60 -2.03 12.90
N ILE A 147 9.60 -1.86 11.57
CA ILE A 147 9.54 -2.95 10.59
C ILE A 147 10.65 -2.77 9.56
N CYS A 148 11.50 -3.80 9.44
CA CYS A 148 12.60 -3.82 8.48
C CYS A 148 12.06 -3.85 7.04
N SER A 149 12.59 -2.98 6.19
CA SER A 149 12.22 -2.88 4.77
C SER A 149 12.62 -4.10 3.92
N HIS A 150 13.40 -5.05 4.47
CA HIS A 150 13.76 -6.27 3.75
C HIS A 150 12.57 -7.23 3.60
N LEU A 151 12.12 -7.87 4.67
CA LEU A 151 11.05 -8.87 4.69
C LEU A 151 10.11 -8.73 5.89
N GLY A 152 10.02 -7.53 6.48
CA GLY A 152 9.02 -7.25 7.51
C GLY A 152 9.34 -7.72 8.93
N CYS A 153 10.56 -8.16 9.23
CA CYS A 153 10.97 -8.48 10.60
C CYS A 153 11.03 -7.20 11.45
N SER A 154 10.81 -7.32 12.77
CA SER A 154 11.04 -6.21 13.70
C SER A 154 12.51 -6.16 14.10
N PRO A 155 13.25 -5.08 13.81
CA PRO A 155 14.60 -4.89 14.32
C PRO A 155 14.59 -4.73 15.83
N ILE A 156 15.73 -5.05 16.47
CA ILE A 156 15.95 -4.84 17.90
C ILE A 156 16.81 -3.60 18.13
N THR A 157 16.64 -2.99 19.29
CA THR A 157 17.46 -1.86 19.72
C THR A 157 18.89 -2.30 20.05
N LYS A 158 19.85 -1.51 19.61
CA LYS A 158 21.27 -1.64 19.89
C LYS A 158 21.85 -0.24 20.14
N PHE A 159 21.40 0.39 21.23
CA PHE A 159 21.76 1.79 21.54
C PHE A 159 23.14 1.94 22.13
N GLU A 160 23.70 0.88 22.71
CA GLU A 160 25.08 0.87 23.20
C GLU A 160 26.06 1.00 22.02
N THR A 161 27.13 1.75 22.21
CA THR A 161 28.16 1.97 21.21
C THR A 161 29.31 0.97 21.38
N GLY A 162 30.09 0.78 20.32
CA GLY A 162 31.25 -0.12 20.30
C GLY A 162 30.95 -1.55 19.92
N ALA A 163 31.94 -2.42 20.06
CA ALA A 163 31.89 -3.81 19.63
C ALA A 163 30.80 -4.61 20.35
N GLN A 164 29.90 -5.21 19.54
CA GLN A 164 28.84 -6.09 20.01
C GLN A 164 28.68 -7.27 19.03
N PRO A 165 28.10 -8.39 19.44
CA PRO A 165 27.84 -9.50 18.54
C PRO A 165 27.01 -9.06 17.32
N SER A 166 27.48 -9.42 16.12
CA SER A 166 26.86 -9.12 14.81
C SER A 166 26.88 -7.64 14.39
N LEU A 167 27.64 -6.78 15.09
CA LEU A 167 27.81 -5.37 14.77
C LEU A 167 29.29 -5.03 14.58
N PRO A 168 29.64 -3.96 13.84
CA PRO A 168 31.02 -3.53 13.68
C PRO A 168 31.58 -2.96 14.99
N ASP A 169 32.91 -3.00 15.15
CA ASP A 169 33.59 -2.51 16.36
C ASP A 169 33.38 -1.01 16.63
N ASN A 170 33.15 -0.25 15.55
CA ASN A 170 32.86 1.19 15.61
C ASN A 170 31.36 1.50 15.59
N TRP A 171 30.53 0.60 16.10
CA TRP A 171 29.08 0.80 16.17
C TRP A 171 28.72 2.04 16.99
N ILE A 172 27.86 2.90 16.41
CA ILE A 172 27.47 4.19 17.01
C ILE A 172 26.13 4.17 17.76
N GLY A 173 25.48 3.02 17.85
CA GLY A 173 24.09 2.90 18.27
C GLY A 173 23.11 2.86 17.09
N GLY A 174 21.96 2.22 17.29
CA GLY A 174 20.93 2.09 16.26
C GLY A 174 20.07 0.85 16.43
N PHE A 175 19.72 0.22 15.30
CA PHE A 175 18.84 -0.95 15.27
C PHE A 175 19.46 -2.07 14.43
N LEU A 176 19.31 -3.30 14.89
CA LEU A 176 19.75 -4.52 14.21
C LEU A 176 18.54 -5.39 13.88
N CYS A 177 18.32 -5.72 12.62
CA CYS A 177 17.35 -6.74 12.23
C CYS A 177 17.96 -8.14 12.41
N PRO A 178 17.46 -8.97 13.34
CA PRO A 178 18.09 -10.27 13.65
C PRO A 178 17.88 -11.31 12.56
N CYS A 179 16.89 -11.09 11.65
CA CYS A 179 16.58 -12.06 10.61
C CYS A 179 17.72 -12.23 9.58
N HIS A 180 18.27 -11.12 9.08
CA HIS A 180 19.29 -11.14 8.03
C HIS A 180 20.40 -10.11 8.24
N GLY A 181 20.53 -9.54 9.44
CA GLY A 181 21.62 -8.66 9.81
C GLY A 181 21.57 -7.24 9.19
N SER A 182 20.41 -6.78 8.73
CA SER A 182 20.27 -5.38 8.32
C SER A 182 20.42 -4.47 9.52
N THR A 183 21.23 -3.41 9.39
CA THR A 183 21.45 -2.42 10.43
C THR A 183 20.95 -1.05 10.02
N PHE A 184 20.44 -0.31 11.00
CA PHE A 184 19.93 1.05 10.83
C PHE A 184 20.53 1.94 11.93
N ASP A 185 20.79 3.17 11.59
CA ASP A 185 21.27 4.15 12.56
C ASP A 185 20.14 4.69 13.48
N LEU A 186 20.49 5.62 14.36
CA LEU A 186 19.56 6.24 15.32
C LEU A 186 18.52 7.19 14.68
N ALA A 187 18.56 7.40 13.37
CA ALA A 187 17.52 8.04 12.59
C ALA A 187 16.74 7.03 11.71
N GLY A 188 16.97 5.72 11.88
CA GLY A 188 16.34 4.66 11.08
C GLY A 188 16.84 4.61 9.64
N ARG A 189 18.05 5.16 9.35
CA ARG A 189 18.66 5.13 8.02
C ARG A 189 19.47 3.84 7.87
N VAL A 190 19.27 3.14 6.74
CA VAL A 190 19.93 1.86 6.47
C VAL A 190 21.38 2.05 6.08
N PHE A 191 22.27 1.22 6.63
CA PHE A 191 23.68 1.16 6.23
C PHE A 191 23.83 0.50 4.85
N LYS A 192 24.90 0.86 4.13
CA LYS A 192 25.28 0.23 2.85
C LYS A 192 25.52 -1.27 3.01
N ASN A 193 25.38 -2.00 1.93
CA ASN A 193 25.66 -3.45 1.85
C ASN A 193 24.85 -4.28 2.86
N LYS A 194 23.63 -3.87 3.15
CA LYS A 194 22.68 -4.60 3.97
C LYS A 194 21.50 -5.12 3.14
N PRO A 195 20.84 -6.23 3.55
CA PRO A 195 19.70 -6.78 2.83
C PRO A 195 18.50 -5.83 2.73
N ALA A 196 18.29 -4.95 3.73
CA ALA A 196 17.23 -3.94 3.69
C ALA A 196 17.55 -2.90 2.60
N PRO A 197 16.65 -2.67 1.61
CA PRO A 197 16.88 -1.73 0.53
C PRO A 197 16.67 -0.27 0.94
N ASP A 198 15.79 -0.02 1.91
CA ASP A 198 15.31 1.31 2.26
C ASP A 198 15.43 1.59 3.75
N ASN A 199 15.39 2.87 4.11
CA ASN A 199 15.30 3.34 5.50
C ASN A 199 13.99 2.85 6.16
N LEU A 200 13.92 2.85 7.49
CA LEU A 200 12.68 2.58 8.20
C LEU A 200 11.62 3.63 7.84
N GLU A 201 10.37 3.22 7.74
CA GLU A 201 9.24 4.12 7.44
C GLU A 201 9.06 5.15 8.57
N VAL A 202 8.89 6.43 8.23
CA VAL A 202 8.43 7.46 9.15
C VAL A 202 6.94 7.65 8.90
N PRO A 203 6.05 7.28 9.83
CA PRO A 203 4.62 7.44 9.65
C PRO A 203 4.24 8.93 9.65
N PRO A 204 3.13 9.33 9.03
CA PRO A 204 2.57 10.66 9.21
C PRO A 204 2.37 10.94 10.69
N HIS A 205 2.87 12.08 11.16
CA HIS A 205 2.72 12.47 12.56
C HIS A 205 2.84 13.98 12.74
N MET A 206 2.25 14.48 13.81
CA MET A 206 2.35 15.88 14.19
C MET A 206 2.38 16.05 15.71
N TYR A 207 2.90 17.18 16.17
CA TYR A 207 2.82 17.59 17.57
C TYR A 207 1.66 18.53 17.76
N VAL A 208 0.73 18.19 18.65
CA VAL A 208 -0.39 19.07 19.07
C VAL A 208 0.08 20.03 20.16
N SER A 209 1.00 19.55 21.00
CA SER A 209 1.69 20.34 22.02
C SER A 209 3.14 19.87 22.15
N ASP A 210 3.89 20.44 23.08
CA ASP A 210 5.27 19.98 23.31
C ASP A 210 5.37 18.54 23.80
N THR A 211 4.31 18.04 24.42
CA THR A 211 4.28 16.70 25.03
C THR A 211 3.27 15.76 24.37
N MET A 212 2.41 16.24 23.48
CA MET A 212 1.38 15.44 22.84
C MET A 212 1.71 15.22 21.36
N LEU A 213 1.91 13.96 20.99
CA LEU A 213 2.19 13.48 19.64
C LEU A 213 0.98 12.73 19.07
N ILE A 214 0.58 13.03 17.85
CA ILE A 214 -0.41 12.26 17.09
C ILE A 214 0.33 11.53 15.97
N ILE A 215 0.09 10.21 15.85
CA ILE A 215 0.60 9.34 14.78
C ILE A 215 -0.57 8.96 13.87
N GLY A 216 -0.36 9.04 12.56
CA GLY A 216 -1.39 8.73 11.56
C GLY A 216 -2.01 9.95 10.91
N GLU A 217 -1.72 11.14 11.44
CA GLU A 217 -2.13 12.42 10.88
C GLU A 217 -0.95 13.38 10.83
N ASP A 218 -0.88 14.17 9.77
CA ASP A 218 0.02 15.30 9.66
C ASP A 218 -0.78 16.56 9.28
N LYS A 219 -0.23 17.73 9.55
CA LYS A 219 -0.82 18.98 9.03
C LYS A 219 -0.64 18.92 7.52
N LYS A 220 -1.75 18.77 6.79
CA LYS A 220 -1.74 19.06 5.36
C LYS A 220 -1.27 20.50 5.20
N ALA A 221 -0.10 20.64 4.56
CA ALA A 221 0.39 21.92 4.11
C ALA A 221 -0.55 22.53 3.07
#